data_0325110d8c6a1b0883d50a9f63b6b25d
#
_entry.id   0325110d8c6a1b0883d50a9f63b6b25d
#
_cell.length_a   1.000
_cell.length_b   1.000
_cell.length_c   1.000
_cell.angle_alpha   90.00
_cell.angle_beta   90.00
_cell.angle_gamma   90.00
#
_symmetry.space_group_name_H-M   'P 1'
#
loop_
_entity.id
_entity.type
_entity.pdbx_description
1 polymer ?
#
loop_
_entity_poly.entity_id
_entity_poly.type
_entity_poly.pdbx_seq_one_letter_code
_entity_poly.pdbx_strand_id
1 'polypeptide(L)'
;MGPLGIVKSIAVRDTSRAPMKEQQQVEVTLQQGIVQDYRGTGLRQVTFLDIGQWQEVLAALGIDLPWYTRRANVLIEGIDLPATVGRRLQVGACRFAIGGETTPCERMEEIQPGLRRLLTPALRGGVWGKVLQGGALHIGDEVKVL
;
A
#
# COMPACT_ATOMS: atom_id res chain seq x y z
N MET A 1 -19.38 -0.70 -15.13
CA MET A 1 -18.21 -1.26 -14.43
C MET A 1 -17.23 -0.14 -14.11
N GLY A 2 -16.72 -0.13 -12.90
CA GLY A 2 -15.64 0.80 -12.54
C GLY A 2 -14.31 0.39 -13.16
N PRO A 3 -13.27 1.24 -13.05
CA PRO A 3 -11.94 0.90 -13.52
C PRO A 3 -11.40 -0.31 -12.79
N LEU A 4 -10.62 -1.12 -13.49
CA LEU A 4 -9.92 -2.26 -12.94
C LEU A 4 -8.46 -1.89 -12.75
N GLY A 5 -7.95 -2.22 -11.57
CA GLY A 5 -6.54 -2.10 -11.27
C GLY A 5 -5.86 -3.45 -11.22
N ILE A 6 -4.56 -3.42 -10.99
CA ILE A 6 -3.75 -4.61 -10.90
C ILE A 6 -2.74 -4.47 -9.77
N VAL A 7 -2.44 -5.57 -9.08
CA VAL A 7 -1.36 -5.64 -8.09
C VAL A 7 -0.03 -5.74 -8.83
N LYS A 8 0.80 -4.72 -8.68
CA LYS A 8 2.11 -4.66 -9.35
C LYS A 8 3.21 -5.29 -8.52
N SER A 9 3.18 -5.11 -7.22
CA SER A 9 4.20 -5.64 -6.30
C SER A 9 3.64 -5.78 -4.90
N ILE A 10 4.25 -6.65 -4.11
CA ILE A 10 3.91 -6.88 -2.70
C ILE A 10 5.21 -6.87 -1.91
N ALA A 11 5.23 -6.22 -0.76
CA ALA A 11 6.39 -6.20 0.12
C ALA A 11 6.00 -6.34 1.58
N VAL A 12 6.83 -7.02 2.34
CA VAL A 12 6.64 -7.30 3.76
C VAL A 12 7.95 -7.09 4.52
N ARG A 13 7.85 -6.99 5.84
CA ARG A 13 9.02 -6.93 6.72
C ARG A 13 8.85 -7.93 7.86
N ASP A 14 9.96 -8.50 8.32
CA ASP A 14 9.92 -9.52 9.39
C ASP A 14 9.71 -8.91 10.77
N THR A 15 10.28 -7.71 11.01
CA THR A 15 10.17 -7.00 12.29
C THR A 15 10.08 -5.50 12.04
N SER A 16 9.81 -4.74 13.12
CA SER A 16 9.83 -3.28 13.06
C SER A 16 11.21 -2.80 12.60
N ARG A 17 11.22 -1.88 11.64
CA ARG A 17 12.43 -1.28 11.04
C ARG A 17 13.28 -2.26 10.22
N ALA A 18 12.87 -3.50 10.07
CA ALA A 18 13.55 -4.45 9.18
C ALA A 18 13.45 -3.99 7.72
N PRO A 19 14.39 -4.41 6.85
CA PRO A 19 14.26 -4.16 5.42
C PRO A 19 12.99 -4.78 4.85
N MET A 20 12.38 -4.08 3.89
CA MET A 20 11.25 -4.63 3.16
C MET A 20 11.73 -5.71 2.19
N LYS A 21 10.96 -6.77 2.06
CA LYS A 21 11.23 -7.88 1.13
C LYS A 21 10.06 -8.03 0.19
N GLU A 22 10.33 -8.04 -1.12
CA GLU A 22 9.29 -8.28 -2.11
C GLU A 22 8.88 -9.75 -2.13
N GLN A 23 7.58 -9.99 -2.32
CA GLN A 23 6.99 -11.33 -2.36
C GLN A 23 6.16 -11.47 -3.62
N GLN A 24 6.12 -12.67 -4.21
CA GLN A 24 5.22 -12.98 -5.34
C GLN A 24 3.80 -13.20 -4.86
N GLN A 25 3.67 -13.72 -3.66
CA GLN A 25 2.38 -14.07 -3.08
C GLN A 25 2.46 -14.03 -1.55
N VAL A 26 1.37 -13.66 -0.91
CA VAL A 26 1.23 -13.66 0.55
C VAL A 26 -0.14 -14.19 0.94
N GLU A 27 -0.28 -14.55 2.21
CA GLU A 27 -1.53 -14.97 2.80
C GLU A 27 -2.12 -13.83 3.62
N VAL A 28 -3.42 -13.59 3.47
CA VAL A 28 -4.13 -12.53 4.20
C VAL A 28 -5.18 -13.16 5.09
N THR A 29 -5.22 -12.76 6.36
CA THR A 29 -6.23 -13.23 7.32
C THR A 29 -6.92 -12.03 8.00
N LEU A 30 -8.12 -12.29 8.52
CA LEU A 30 -8.89 -11.29 9.26
C LEU A 30 -8.15 -10.79 10.51
N GLN A 31 -7.42 -11.68 11.18
CA GLN A 31 -6.76 -11.38 12.43
C GLN A 31 -5.41 -10.69 12.27
N GLN A 32 -4.65 -11.08 11.24
CA GLN A 32 -3.25 -10.69 11.12
C GLN A 32 -2.99 -9.69 9.99
N GLY A 33 -3.93 -9.52 9.05
CA GLY A 33 -3.61 -8.86 7.81
C GLY A 33 -2.75 -9.78 6.96
N ILE A 34 -1.60 -9.30 6.47
CA ILE A 34 -0.64 -10.16 5.76
C ILE A 34 0.14 -10.97 6.78
N VAL A 35 0.01 -12.30 6.72
CA VAL A 35 0.62 -13.22 7.69
C VAL A 35 2.14 -13.06 7.76
N GLN A 36 2.78 -12.84 6.61
CA GLN A 36 4.23 -12.74 6.50
C GLN A 36 4.77 -11.36 6.92
N ASP A 37 3.89 -10.41 7.23
CA ASP A 37 4.30 -9.04 7.55
C ASP A 37 4.27 -8.79 9.06
N TYR A 38 5.28 -8.05 9.55
CA TYR A 38 5.24 -7.49 10.89
C TYR A 38 4.39 -6.22 10.88
N ARG A 39 3.46 -6.14 11.80
CA ARG A 39 2.65 -4.94 12.02
C ARG A 39 2.32 -4.80 13.50
N GLY A 40 2.02 -3.57 13.90
CA GLY A 40 1.46 -3.32 15.22
C GLY A 40 0.01 -3.79 15.32
N THR A 41 -0.57 -3.65 16.48
CA THR A 41 -1.99 -3.92 16.72
C THR A 41 -2.83 -2.75 16.18
N GLY A 42 -4.08 -3.04 15.79
CA GLY A 42 -5.04 -2.01 15.39
C GLY A 42 -5.70 -2.26 14.04
N LEU A 43 -6.31 -1.22 13.49
CA LEU A 43 -7.14 -1.30 12.29
C LEU A 43 -6.35 -1.25 10.99
N ARG A 44 -5.12 -0.78 11.03
CA ARG A 44 -4.28 -0.59 9.82
C ARG A 44 -3.56 -1.89 9.49
N GLN A 45 -4.29 -2.82 8.91
CA GLN A 45 -3.77 -4.17 8.68
C GLN A 45 -2.94 -4.29 7.40
N VAL A 46 -3.32 -3.59 6.34
CA VAL A 46 -2.63 -3.64 5.04
C VAL A 46 -2.55 -2.23 4.50
N THR A 47 -1.43 -1.88 3.90
CA THR A 47 -1.22 -0.56 3.31
C THR A 47 -1.02 -0.66 1.81
N PHE A 48 -1.60 0.28 1.08
CA PHE A 48 -1.64 0.32 -0.38
C PHE A 48 -1.02 1.60 -0.90
N LEU A 49 -0.24 1.50 -1.97
CA LEU A 49 0.41 2.63 -2.62
C LEU A 49 0.08 2.63 -4.12
N ASP A 50 -0.21 3.82 -4.65
CA ASP A 50 -0.47 4.01 -6.08
C ASP A 50 0.85 4.23 -6.82
N ILE A 51 1.15 3.39 -7.81
CA ILE A 51 2.39 3.49 -8.56
C ILE A 51 2.50 4.82 -9.32
N GLY A 52 1.40 5.32 -9.86
CA GLY A 52 1.40 6.61 -10.58
C GLY A 52 1.75 7.77 -9.67
N GLN A 53 1.16 7.81 -8.48
CA GLN A 53 1.47 8.84 -7.49
C GLN A 53 2.91 8.76 -7.00
N TRP A 54 3.42 7.54 -6.77
CA TRP A 54 4.81 7.34 -6.37
C TRP A 54 5.77 7.85 -7.45
N GLN A 55 5.50 7.54 -8.71
CA GLN A 55 6.30 8.01 -9.85
C GLN A 55 6.30 9.54 -9.95
N GLU A 56 5.17 10.19 -9.69
CA GLU A 56 5.08 11.66 -9.65
C GLU A 56 6.00 12.25 -8.58
N VAL A 57 6.03 11.63 -7.40
CA VAL A 57 6.89 12.06 -6.30
C VAL A 57 8.37 11.93 -6.69
N LEU A 58 8.76 10.80 -7.26
CA LEU A 58 10.14 10.58 -7.70
C LEU A 58 10.56 11.57 -8.78
N ALA A 59 9.68 11.85 -9.75
CA ALA A 59 9.94 12.81 -10.81
C ALA A 59 10.16 14.22 -10.24
N ALA A 60 9.35 14.63 -9.26
CA ALA A 60 9.48 15.92 -8.62
C ALA A 60 10.79 16.06 -7.83
N LEU A 61 11.28 14.96 -7.26
CA LEU A 61 12.57 14.95 -6.55
C LEU A 61 13.78 14.79 -7.48
N GLY A 62 13.54 14.31 -8.72
CA GLY A 62 14.62 14.04 -9.67
C GLY A 62 15.49 12.86 -9.26
N ILE A 63 14.96 11.89 -8.52
CA ILE A 63 15.69 10.73 -8.01
C ILE A 63 14.91 9.46 -8.27
N ASP A 64 15.58 8.33 -8.05
CA ASP A 64 14.97 7.02 -8.10
C ASP A 64 15.10 6.34 -6.73
N LEU A 65 13.99 5.83 -6.21
CA LEU A 65 13.93 5.07 -4.98
C LEU A 65 13.02 3.86 -5.19
N PRO A 66 13.33 2.70 -4.59
CA PRO A 66 12.40 1.57 -4.63
C PRO A 66 11.05 1.98 -4.04
N TRP A 67 9.97 1.47 -4.64
CA TRP A 67 8.62 1.81 -4.16
C TRP A 67 8.41 1.45 -2.69
N TYR A 68 9.04 0.36 -2.22
CA TYR A 68 8.91 -0.09 -0.83
C TYR A 68 9.69 0.78 0.17
N THR A 69 10.40 1.80 -0.30
CA THR A 69 10.93 2.86 0.57
C THR A 69 9.81 3.48 1.40
N ARG A 70 8.60 3.59 0.84
CA ARG A 70 7.41 4.08 1.53
C ARG A 70 6.94 3.11 2.61
N ARG A 71 7.41 1.87 2.62
CA ARG A 71 7.07 0.78 3.54
C ARG A 71 5.60 0.37 3.44
N ALA A 72 5.01 0.55 2.27
CA ALA A 72 3.68 0.04 1.95
C ALA A 72 3.76 -1.44 1.59
N ASN A 73 2.64 -2.15 1.75
CA ASN A 73 2.57 -3.59 1.48
C ASN A 73 2.25 -3.92 0.03
N VAL A 74 1.35 -3.17 -0.61
CA VAL A 74 0.81 -3.51 -1.92
C VAL A 74 0.89 -2.30 -2.84
N LEU A 75 1.59 -2.46 -3.96
CA LEU A 75 1.69 -1.44 -5.00
C LEU A 75 0.62 -1.72 -6.04
N ILE A 76 -0.24 -0.75 -6.31
CA ILE A 76 -1.39 -0.89 -7.20
C ILE A 76 -1.28 0.08 -8.36
N GLU A 77 -1.70 -0.38 -9.54
CA GLU A 77 -1.84 0.43 -10.75
C GLU A 77 -3.29 0.45 -11.20
N GLY A 78 -3.75 1.58 -11.69
CA GLY A 78 -5.06 1.69 -12.36
C GLY A 78 -6.24 2.08 -11.46
N ILE A 79 -6.01 2.28 -10.16
CA ILE A 79 -7.05 2.69 -9.21
C ILE A 79 -6.66 4.03 -8.59
N ASP A 80 -7.63 4.94 -8.52
CA ASP A 80 -7.49 6.18 -7.77
C ASP A 80 -7.64 5.87 -6.27
N LEU A 81 -6.53 5.53 -5.61
CA LEU A 81 -6.56 5.13 -4.20
C LEU A 81 -7.14 6.19 -3.27
N PRO A 82 -6.84 7.49 -3.41
CA PRO A 82 -7.48 8.49 -2.56
C PRO A 82 -9.01 8.45 -2.59
N ALA A 83 -9.60 8.15 -3.74
CA ALA A 83 -11.05 8.04 -3.89
C ALA A 83 -11.64 6.80 -3.24
N THR A 84 -10.82 5.84 -2.81
CA THR A 84 -11.29 4.59 -2.19
C THR A 84 -11.54 4.72 -0.70
N VAL A 85 -11.11 5.80 -0.06
CA VAL A 85 -11.31 6.00 1.38
C VAL A 85 -12.79 5.97 1.71
N GLY A 86 -13.18 5.15 2.69
CA GLY A 86 -14.56 4.92 3.05
C GLY A 86 -15.27 3.87 2.19
N ARG A 87 -14.57 3.29 1.22
CA ARG A 87 -15.12 2.26 0.32
C ARG A 87 -14.48 0.90 0.57
N ARG A 88 -14.98 -0.10 -0.11
CA ARG A 88 -14.43 -1.46 -0.08
C ARG A 88 -13.66 -1.73 -1.35
N LEU A 89 -12.57 -2.46 -1.21
CA LEU A 89 -11.69 -2.82 -2.31
C LEU A 89 -11.61 -4.35 -2.37
N GLN A 90 -11.83 -4.91 -3.55
CA GLN A 90 -11.56 -6.33 -3.79
C GLN A 90 -10.23 -6.45 -4.50
N VAL A 91 -9.33 -7.26 -3.94
CA VAL A 91 -7.99 -7.51 -4.48
C VAL A 91 -7.82 -9.02 -4.60
N GLY A 92 -7.96 -9.56 -5.81
CA GLY A 92 -7.99 -11.00 -6.00
C GLY A 92 -9.09 -11.64 -5.17
N ALA A 93 -8.74 -12.61 -4.32
CA ALA A 93 -9.65 -13.30 -3.42
C ALA A 93 -9.95 -12.51 -2.13
N CYS A 94 -9.23 -11.43 -1.88
CA CYS A 94 -9.32 -10.68 -0.62
C CYS A 94 -10.24 -9.46 -0.74
N ARG A 95 -10.81 -9.02 0.38
CA ARG A 95 -11.58 -7.79 0.46
C ARG A 95 -11.13 -6.96 1.64
N PHE A 96 -11.10 -5.64 1.42
CA PHE A 96 -10.63 -4.67 2.42
C PHE A 96 -11.61 -3.51 2.54
N ALA A 97 -11.77 -3.00 3.76
CA ALA A 97 -12.40 -1.70 3.99
C ALA A 97 -11.28 -0.66 4.06
N ILE A 98 -11.29 0.29 3.15
CA ILE A 98 -10.26 1.33 3.12
C ILE A 98 -10.64 2.42 4.12
N GLY A 99 -9.79 2.58 5.14
CA GLY A 99 -10.11 3.43 6.29
C GLY A 99 -9.60 4.85 6.20
N GLY A 100 -8.43 5.06 5.62
CA GLY A 100 -7.87 6.40 5.57
C GLY A 100 -6.47 6.47 5.02
N GLU A 101 -5.87 7.64 5.18
CA GLU A 101 -4.52 7.93 4.71
C GLU A 101 -3.45 7.24 5.54
N THR A 102 -2.44 6.70 4.86
CA THR A 102 -1.18 6.33 5.49
C THR A 102 -0.31 7.57 5.50
N THR A 103 -0.40 8.36 6.57
CA THR A 103 0.26 9.66 6.68
C THR A 103 1.78 9.49 6.62
N PRO A 104 2.48 10.22 5.74
CA PRO A 104 3.94 10.17 5.71
C PRO A 104 4.50 10.79 7.00
N CYS A 105 5.52 10.15 7.57
CA CYS A 105 6.10 10.57 8.82
C CYS A 105 7.50 11.15 8.63
N GLU A 106 8.09 11.61 9.72
CA GLU A 106 9.43 12.17 9.76
C GLU A 106 10.50 11.22 9.22
N ARG A 107 10.28 9.91 9.31
CA ARG A 107 11.19 8.92 8.75
C ARG A 107 11.35 9.06 7.23
N MET A 108 10.29 9.47 6.53
CA MET A 108 10.40 9.72 5.08
C MET A 108 11.35 10.88 4.80
N GLU A 109 11.30 11.92 5.62
CA GLU A 109 12.20 13.05 5.50
C GLU A 109 13.65 12.68 5.82
N GLU A 110 13.87 11.79 6.78
CA GLU A 110 15.20 11.26 7.11
C GLU A 110 15.81 10.47 5.94
N ILE A 111 14.98 9.71 5.23
CA ILE A 111 15.43 8.92 4.08
C ILE A 111 15.83 9.84 2.92
N GLN A 112 15.01 10.83 2.63
CA GLN A 112 15.23 11.77 1.53
C GLN A 112 14.58 13.12 1.85
N PRO A 113 15.37 14.21 1.94
CA PRO A 113 14.80 15.54 2.12
C PRO A 113 13.77 15.89 1.04
N GLY A 114 12.62 16.39 1.46
CA GLY A 114 11.50 16.73 0.57
C GLY A 114 10.50 15.61 0.35
N LEU A 115 10.83 14.36 0.70
CA LEU A 115 9.96 13.21 0.46
C LEU A 115 8.65 13.32 1.24
N ARG A 116 8.72 13.65 2.52
CA ARG A 116 7.52 13.80 3.36
C ARG A 116 6.57 14.85 2.79
N ARG A 117 7.09 16.00 2.39
CA ARG A 117 6.30 17.09 1.84
C ARG A 117 5.61 16.69 0.54
N LEU A 118 6.30 15.99 -0.34
CA LEU A 118 5.73 15.58 -1.64
C LEU A 118 4.72 14.45 -1.52
N LEU A 119 4.82 13.61 -0.48
CA LEU A 119 3.86 12.55 -0.21
C LEU A 119 2.56 13.06 0.42
N THR A 120 2.58 14.24 1.01
CA THR A 120 1.43 14.78 1.77
C THR A 120 0.21 15.12 0.92
N PRO A 121 0.34 15.85 -0.21
CA PRO A 121 -0.83 16.19 -1.01
C PRO A 121 -1.50 14.97 -1.64
N ALA A 122 -2.82 15.02 -1.83
CA ALA A 122 -3.61 14.03 -2.56
C ALA A 122 -3.40 12.59 -2.06
N LEU A 123 -3.11 12.41 -0.77
CA LEU A 123 -2.87 11.10 -0.14
C LEU A 123 -1.79 10.27 -0.87
N ARG A 124 -0.77 10.93 -1.39
CA ARG A 124 0.32 10.26 -2.12
C ARG A 124 1.11 9.27 -1.26
N GLY A 125 0.99 9.38 0.07
CA GLY A 125 1.57 8.43 1.02
C GLY A 125 0.89 7.07 1.04
N GLY A 126 -0.26 6.96 0.39
CA GLY A 126 -1.05 5.73 0.33
C GLY A 126 -2.22 5.70 1.29
N VAL A 127 -2.91 4.58 1.31
CA VAL A 127 -4.06 4.35 2.17
C VAL A 127 -3.92 3.01 2.90
N TRP A 128 -4.64 2.87 4.02
CA TRP A 128 -4.65 1.62 4.77
C TRP A 128 -6.02 0.94 4.70
N GLY A 129 -6.03 -0.36 4.82
CA GLY A 129 -7.24 -1.15 4.82
C GLY A 129 -7.30 -2.14 5.96
N LYS A 130 -8.53 -2.46 6.36
CA LYS A 130 -8.86 -3.54 7.27
C LYS A 130 -9.36 -4.72 6.46
N VAL A 131 -8.92 -5.92 6.80
CA VAL A 131 -9.31 -7.13 6.10
C VAL A 131 -10.77 -7.48 6.41
N LEU A 132 -11.58 -7.63 5.38
CA LEU A 132 -12.96 -8.13 5.48
C LEU A 132 -13.07 -9.57 5.03
N GLN A 133 -12.23 -9.98 4.09
CA GLN A 133 -12.15 -11.36 3.60
C GLN A 133 -10.70 -11.68 3.30
N GLY A 134 -10.21 -12.77 3.90
CA GLY A 134 -8.85 -13.24 3.67
C GLY A 134 -8.72 -14.15 2.48
N GLY A 135 -7.49 -14.55 2.21
CA GLY A 135 -7.14 -15.45 1.11
C GLY A 135 -5.72 -15.20 0.62
N ALA A 136 -5.35 -15.84 -0.45
CA ALA A 136 -4.05 -15.61 -1.08
C ALA A 136 -4.09 -14.33 -1.92
N LEU A 137 -3.02 -13.55 -1.84
CA LEU A 137 -2.83 -12.33 -2.60
C LEU A 137 -1.59 -12.49 -3.47
N HIS A 138 -1.74 -12.28 -4.79
CA HIS A 138 -0.65 -12.49 -5.75
C HIS A 138 -0.36 -11.24 -6.54
N ILE A 139 0.89 -11.09 -6.98
CA ILE A 139 1.21 -10.12 -8.03
C ILE A 139 0.38 -10.49 -9.28
N GLY A 140 -0.21 -9.49 -9.91
CA GLY A 140 -1.07 -9.68 -11.07
C GLY A 140 -2.56 -9.80 -10.74
N ASP A 141 -2.92 -9.91 -9.47
CA ASP A 141 -4.33 -9.95 -9.05
C ASP A 141 -5.05 -8.68 -9.46
N GLU A 142 -6.30 -8.85 -9.86
CA GLU A 142 -7.17 -7.75 -10.25
C GLU A 142 -7.68 -7.00 -9.03
N VAL A 143 -7.77 -5.68 -9.14
CA VAL A 143 -8.25 -4.79 -8.08
C VAL A 143 -9.54 -4.11 -8.55
N LYS A 144 -10.58 -4.17 -7.72
CA LYS A 144 -11.89 -3.55 -8.00
C LYS A 144 -12.35 -2.72 -6.83
N VAL A 145 -12.90 -1.55 -7.12
CA VAL A 145 -13.63 -0.75 -6.11
C VAL A 145 -15.06 -1.26 -6.06
N LEU A 146 -15.52 -1.62 -4.88
CA LEU A 146 -16.87 -2.16 -4.67
C LEU A 146 -17.87 -1.06 -4.29
#